data_a0d102f768be503e48c15f52f7e25de1
#
_entry.id   a0d102f768be503e48c15f52f7e25de1
#
_cell.length_a   1.000
_cell.length_b   1.000
_cell.length_c   1.000
_cell.angle_alpha   90.00
_cell.angle_beta   90.00
_cell.angle_gamma   90.00
#
_symmetry.space_group_name_H-M   'P 1'
#
loop_
_entity.id
_entity.type
_entity.pdbx_description
1 polymer ?
#
loop_
_entity_poly.entity_id
_entity_poly.type
_entity_poly.pdbx_seq_one_letter_code
_entity_poly.pdbx_strand_id
1 'polypeptide(L)'
;KPACMIMRKRLIDLEAKPFLYQAIGDYQVEAAKATLGRDFRIGDLSHIVLSLYGALPLPADVNPQRNLGQIAGVEFGGKRGSKTLVLADSPNKLTGMATLKKAIAQRDNLLGGWDRVVVLGWNFEPSIGETITALNDSRLEVLVIPPDLMDRLKKKGGIDKLRGQVRFSSLQYLTIHPIAVSTKDDTDSLTVQLKNYVLLSPELDTLQGWSEAL
;
A
#
# COMPACT_ATOMS: atom_id res chain seq x y z
N LYS A 1 -16.82 3.50 -0.72
CA LYS A 1 -15.89 4.55 -0.24
C LYS A 1 -16.28 5.97 -0.71
N PRO A 2 -16.57 6.29 -2.01
CA PRO A 2 -16.97 7.65 -2.40
C PRO A 2 -18.19 8.19 -1.67
N ALA A 3 -19.24 7.37 -1.50
CA ALA A 3 -20.45 7.75 -0.75
C ALA A 3 -20.14 8.14 0.71
N CYS A 4 -19.25 7.39 1.37
CA CYS A 4 -18.81 7.68 2.74
C CYS A 4 -18.01 8.99 2.82
N MET A 5 -17.19 9.30 1.82
CA MET A 5 -16.47 10.58 1.76
C MET A 5 -17.43 11.76 1.60
N ILE A 6 -18.45 11.62 0.74
CA ILE A 6 -19.50 12.64 0.57
C ILE A 6 -20.29 12.81 1.88
N MET A 7 -20.64 11.71 2.54
CA MET A 7 -21.37 11.74 3.80
C MET A 7 -20.54 12.41 4.90
N ARG A 8 -19.26 12.03 5.01
CA ARG A 8 -18.32 12.69 5.95
C ARG A 8 -18.25 14.20 5.70
N LYS A 9 -18.08 14.61 4.43
CA LYS A 9 -18.05 16.04 4.07
C LYS A 9 -19.34 16.75 4.50
N ARG A 10 -20.51 16.18 4.20
CA ARG A 10 -21.81 16.76 4.59
C ARG A 10 -21.96 16.90 6.11
N LEU A 11 -21.49 15.91 6.89
CA LEU A 11 -21.53 16.00 8.35
C LEU A 11 -20.61 17.12 8.88
N ILE A 12 -19.45 17.30 8.27
CA ILE A 12 -18.54 18.40 8.62
C ILE A 12 -19.18 19.75 8.26
N ASP A 13 -19.75 19.87 7.05
CA ASP A 13 -20.41 21.10 6.59
C ASP A 13 -21.65 21.47 7.46
N LEU A 14 -22.26 20.50 8.15
CA LEU A 14 -23.35 20.69 9.10
C LEU A 14 -22.87 20.87 10.55
N GLU A 15 -21.59 21.08 10.76
CA GLU A 15 -20.99 21.25 12.10
C GLU A 15 -21.36 20.11 13.08
N ALA A 16 -21.50 18.89 12.57
CA ALA A 16 -21.77 17.72 13.39
C ALA A 16 -20.69 17.53 14.45
N LYS A 17 -21.10 17.01 15.64
CA LYS A 17 -20.13 16.64 16.69
C LYS A 17 -19.05 15.72 16.16
N PRO A 18 -17.84 15.75 16.71
CA PRO A 18 -16.75 14.85 16.33
C PRO A 18 -17.21 13.40 16.27
N PHE A 19 -16.89 12.72 15.19
CA PHE A 19 -17.28 11.33 14.96
C PHE A 19 -16.12 10.52 14.42
N LEU A 20 -16.10 9.22 14.75
CA LEU A 20 -15.12 8.27 14.25
C LEU A 20 -15.67 7.58 13.00
N TYR A 21 -14.92 7.62 11.93
CA TYR A 21 -15.20 6.84 10.73
C TYR A 21 -14.35 5.57 10.72
N GLN A 22 -15.00 4.43 10.72
CA GLN A 22 -14.35 3.12 10.63
C GLN A 22 -14.86 2.34 9.43
N ALA A 23 -13.96 1.72 8.69
CA ALA A 23 -14.31 0.73 7.69
C ALA A 23 -14.33 -0.65 8.36
N ILE A 24 -15.47 -1.34 8.30
CA ILE A 24 -15.61 -2.70 8.82
C ILE A 24 -15.70 -3.65 7.63
N GLY A 25 -14.86 -4.69 7.66
CA GLY A 25 -14.93 -5.82 6.77
C GLY A 25 -14.03 -5.78 5.54
N ASP A 26 -13.97 -6.93 4.94
CA ASP A 26 -13.07 -7.29 3.85
C ASP A 26 -13.72 -7.02 2.50
N TYR A 27 -14.06 -5.75 2.22
CA TYR A 27 -14.66 -5.39 0.92
C TYR A 27 -13.87 -5.95 -0.25
N GLN A 28 -12.56 -5.97 -0.16
CA GLN A 28 -11.68 -6.50 -1.21
C GLN A 28 -11.89 -8.01 -1.41
N VAL A 29 -12.04 -8.75 -0.31
CA VAL A 29 -12.28 -10.20 -0.35
C VAL A 29 -13.66 -10.50 -0.90
N GLU A 30 -14.71 -9.82 -0.43
CA GLU A 30 -16.06 -10.02 -0.93
C GLU A 30 -16.18 -9.58 -2.41
N ALA A 31 -15.54 -8.49 -2.79
CA ALA A 31 -15.47 -8.07 -4.19
C ALA A 31 -14.73 -9.10 -5.06
N ALA A 32 -13.64 -9.71 -4.53
CA ALA A 32 -12.91 -10.76 -5.20
C ALA A 32 -13.75 -12.03 -5.37
N LYS A 33 -14.44 -12.49 -4.33
CA LYS A 33 -15.36 -13.63 -4.40
C LYS A 33 -16.45 -13.41 -5.44
N ALA A 34 -17.04 -12.23 -5.47
CA ALA A 34 -18.08 -11.87 -6.43
C ALA A 34 -17.58 -11.81 -7.88
N THR A 35 -16.27 -11.56 -8.09
CA THR A 35 -15.66 -11.40 -9.41
C THR A 35 -15.05 -12.70 -9.91
N LEU A 36 -14.40 -13.47 -9.04
CA LEU A 36 -13.60 -14.66 -9.37
C LEU A 36 -14.35 -15.98 -9.13
N GLY A 37 -15.56 -15.94 -8.57
CA GLY A 37 -16.42 -17.09 -8.36
C GLY A 37 -16.32 -17.72 -6.98
N ARG A 38 -17.11 -18.81 -6.78
CA ARG A 38 -17.25 -19.47 -5.46
C ARG A 38 -16.01 -20.20 -4.98
N ASP A 39 -15.14 -20.62 -5.90
CA ASP A 39 -13.90 -21.35 -5.61
C ASP A 39 -12.72 -20.43 -5.33
N PHE A 40 -12.98 -19.13 -5.22
CA PHE A 40 -11.96 -18.13 -4.97
C PHE A 40 -11.20 -18.39 -3.65
N ARG A 41 -9.89 -18.36 -3.74
CA ARG A 41 -8.96 -18.38 -2.59
C ARG A 41 -8.19 -17.06 -2.53
N ILE A 42 -7.82 -16.64 -1.32
CA ILE A 42 -7.02 -15.40 -1.12
C ILE A 42 -5.68 -15.49 -1.88
N GLY A 43 -5.08 -16.68 -1.97
CA GLY A 43 -3.87 -16.91 -2.75
C GLY A 43 -4.04 -16.64 -4.26
N ASP A 44 -5.26 -16.80 -4.80
CA ASP A 44 -5.54 -16.50 -6.21
C ASP A 44 -5.54 -14.98 -6.44
N LEU A 45 -6.05 -14.19 -5.48
CA LEU A 45 -5.94 -12.73 -5.56
C LEU A 45 -4.49 -12.24 -5.48
N SER A 46 -3.69 -12.83 -4.60
CA SER A 46 -2.26 -12.51 -4.51
C SER A 46 -1.54 -12.83 -5.83
N HIS A 47 -1.88 -13.96 -6.46
CA HIS A 47 -1.34 -14.34 -7.76
C HIS A 47 -1.72 -13.33 -8.87
N ILE A 48 -2.98 -12.86 -8.87
CA ILE A 48 -3.43 -11.82 -9.80
C ILE A 48 -2.65 -10.53 -9.58
N VAL A 49 -2.49 -10.09 -8.34
CA VAL A 49 -1.74 -8.89 -7.99
C VAL A 49 -0.29 -8.99 -8.44
N LEU A 50 0.38 -10.12 -8.17
CA LEU A 50 1.75 -10.38 -8.62
C LEU A 50 1.86 -10.30 -10.15
N SER A 51 0.94 -10.95 -10.87
CA SER A 51 0.90 -10.92 -12.34
C SER A 51 0.69 -9.52 -12.91
N LEU A 52 -0.18 -8.71 -12.28
CA LEU A 52 -0.43 -7.32 -12.69
C LEU A 52 0.76 -6.41 -12.39
N TYR A 53 1.51 -6.71 -11.34
CA TYR A 53 2.76 -6.01 -11.01
C TYR A 53 3.92 -6.42 -11.93
N GLY A 54 3.78 -7.53 -12.67
CA GLY A 54 4.81 -8.08 -13.53
C GLY A 54 5.78 -9.04 -12.84
N ALA A 55 5.42 -9.51 -11.63
CA ALA A 55 6.21 -10.50 -10.92
C ALA A 55 5.80 -11.93 -11.30
N LEU A 56 6.78 -12.79 -11.54
CA LEU A 56 6.58 -14.22 -11.74
C LEU A 56 6.40 -14.91 -10.39
N PRO A 57 5.29 -15.63 -10.14
CA PRO A 57 5.09 -16.34 -8.89
C PRO A 57 6.21 -17.35 -8.61
N LEU A 58 6.61 -17.46 -7.34
CA LEU A 58 7.54 -18.51 -6.92
C LEU A 58 6.85 -19.87 -6.88
N PRO A 59 7.61 -20.99 -7.03
CA PRO A 59 7.10 -22.34 -6.94
C PRO A 59 6.37 -22.61 -5.61
N ALA A 60 5.38 -23.50 -5.64
CA ALA A 60 4.49 -23.75 -4.50
C ALA A 60 5.19 -24.36 -3.29
N ASP A 61 6.28 -25.09 -3.47
CA ASP A 61 7.12 -25.68 -2.43
C ASP A 61 7.78 -24.62 -1.52
N VAL A 62 8.20 -23.49 -2.10
CA VAL A 62 8.80 -22.36 -1.35
C VAL A 62 7.80 -21.24 -1.07
N ASN A 63 6.61 -21.30 -1.66
CA ASN A 63 5.56 -20.27 -1.55
C ASN A 63 4.17 -20.89 -1.27
N PRO A 64 3.98 -21.54 -0.14
CA PRO A 64 2.71 -22.23 0.18
C PRO A 64 1.52 -21.26 0.28
N GLN A 65 1.75 -19.99 0.58
CA GLN A 65 0.72 -18.96 0.64
C GLN A 65 0.40 -18.31 -0.73
N ARG A 66 1.13 -18.66 -1.78
CA ARG A 66 0.99 -18.13 -3.14
C ARG A 66 1.07 -16.60 -3.25
N ASN A 67 1.76 -15.97 -2.32
CA ASN A 67 1.85 -14.51 -2.21
C ASN A 67 3.25 -13.96 -2.50
N LEU A 68 4.18 -14.81 -2.90
CA LEU A 68 5.53 -14.42 -3.28
C LEU A 68 5.75 -14.57 -4.79
N GLY A 69 6.43 -13.59 -5.35
CA GLY A 69 6.86 -13.59 -6.74
C GLY A 69 8.27 -13.00 -6.87
N GLN A 70 8.80 -13.05 -8.08
CA GLN A 70 10.12 -12.54 -8.40
C GLN A 70 10.12 -11.69 -9.65
N ILE A 71 11.00 -10.71 -9.69
CA ILE A 71 11.38 -9.96 -10.89
C ILE A 71 12.88 -10.09 -11.04
N ALA A 72 13.32 -10.52 -12.22
CA ALA A 72 14.75 -10.63 -12.56
C ALA A 72 15.10 -9.60 -13.64
N GLY A 73 16.37 -9.21 -13.69
CA GLY A 73 16.90 -8.33 -14.72
C GLY A 73 16.71 -6.83 -14.47
N VAL A 74 16.14 -6.44 -13.34
CA VAL A 74 16.00 -5.02 -12.98
C VAL A 74 17.36 -4.49 -12.49
N GLU A 75 17.74 -3.30 -12.93
CA GLU A 75 18.91 -2.61 -12.38
C GLU A 75 18.57 -2.03 -11.00
N PHE A 76 19.40 -2.34 -10.02
CA PHE A 76 19.24 -1.80 -8.68
C PHE A 76 20.62 -1.53 -8.07
N GLY A 77 20.83 -0.32 -7.56
CA GLY A 77 22.09 0.07 -6.94
C GLY A 77 23.30 -0.04 -7.89
N GLY A 78 23.11 0.17 -9.20
CA GLY A 78 24.17 0.05 -10.21
C GLY A 78 24.50 -1.41 -10.61
N LYS A 79 23.81 -2.40 -10.04
CA LYS A 79 23.98 -3.83 -10.35
C LYS A 79 22.96 -4.27 -11.39
N ARG A 80 23.41 -4.67 -12.56
CA ARG A 80 22.56 -5.29 -13.59
C ARG A 80 22.20 -6.71 -13.21
N GLY A 81 20.96 -7.12 -13.54
CA GLY A 81 20.49 -8.47 -13.27
C GLY A 81 20.15 -8.73 -11.80
N SER A 82 19.86 -7.68 -11.03
CA SER A 82 19.42 -7.81 -9.64
C SER A 82 18.13 -8.61 -9.53
N LYS A 83 18.02 -9.38 -8.43
CA LYS A 83 16.86 -10.18 -8.11
C LYS A 83 15.97 -9.45 -7.12
N THR A 84 14.73 -9.20 -7.49
CA THR A 84 13.73 -8.57 -6.62
C THR A 84 12.71 -9.61 -6.17
N LEU A 85 12.56 -9.77 -4.84
CA LEU A 85 11.46 -10.52 -4.24
C LEU A 85 10.24 -9.59 -4.16
N VAL A 86 9.07 -10.09 -4.53
CA VAL A 86 7.80 -9.35 -4.42
C VAL A 86 6.86 -10.12 -3.51
N LEU A 87 6.36 -9.45 -2.48
CA LEU A 87 5.37 -9.98 -1.56
C LEU A 87 4.04 -9.24 -1.75
N ALA A 88 2.99 -9.94 -2.17
CA ALA A 88 1.63 -9.43 -2.17
C ALA A 88 0.97 -9.76 -0.82
N ASP A 89 0.69 -8.73 0.00
CA ASP A 89 0.07 -8.96 1.30
C ASP A 89 -1.42 -9.28 1.17
N SER A 90 -1.99 -9.84 2.20
CA SER A 90 -3.39 -10.24 2.23
C SER A 90 -4.32 -9.02 2.40
N PRO A 91 -5.44 -8.95 1.66
CA PRO A 91 -6.44 -7.90 1.87
C PRO A 91 -7.11 -7.96 3.26
N ASN A 92 -7.01 -9.10 3.96
CA ASN A 92 -7.58 -9.33 5.30
C ASN A 92 -6.69 -8.83 6.43
N LYS A 93 -5.53 -8.28 6.11
CA LYS A 93 -4.56 -7.80 7.09
C LYS A 93 -4.21 -6.34 6.83
N LEU A 94 -3.75 -5.69 7.88
CA LEU A 94 -3.05 -4.43 7.77
C LEU A 94 -1.56 -4.73 7.57
N THR A 95 -0.98 -4.17 6.53
CA THR A 95 0.47 -4.23 6.31
C THR A 95 1.15 -3.33 7.35
N GLY A 96 1.97 -3.92 8.18
CA GLY A 96 2.64 -3.24 9.29
C GLY A 96 3.99 -3.87 9.60
N MET A 97 4.51 -3.58 10.80
CA MET A 97 5.85 -4.01 11.26
C MET A 97 6.10 -5.52 11.06
N ALA A 98 5.12 -6.35 11.40
CA ALA A 98 5.27 -7.81 11.31
C ALA A 98 5.43 -8.26 9.85
N THR A 99 4.64 -7.70 8.93
CA THR A 99 4.74 -7.99 7.49
C THR A 99 6.07 -7.53 6.93
N LEU A 100 6.51 -6.32 7.26
CA LEU A 100 7.78 -5.77 6.74
C LEU A 100 8.99 -6.56 7.24
N LYS A 101 9.05 -6.91 8.54
CA LYS A 101 10.11 -7.76 9.09
C LYS A 101 10.13 -9.15 8.44
N LYS A 102 8.97 -9.75 8.21
CA LYS A 102 8.86 -11.02 7.48
C LYS A 102 9.40 -10.90 6.05
N ALA A 103 9.04 -9.84 5.33
CA ALA A 103 9.50 -9.59 3.97
C ALA A 103 11.02 -9.43 3.90
N ILE A 104 11.61 -8.69 4.85
CA ILE A 104 13.07 -8.52 4.98
C ILE A 104 13.74 -9.87 5.25
N ALA A 105 13.23 -10.65 6.21
CA ALA A 105 13.77 -11.97 6.52
C ALA A 105 13.69 -12.94 5.31
N GLN A 106 12.60 -12.89 4.55
CA GLN A 106 12.45 -13.67 3.32
C GLN A 106 13.43 -13.19 2.22
N ARG A 107 13.62 -11.89 2.06
CA ARG A 107 14.63 -11.34 1.15
C ARG A 107 16.02 -11.87 1.48
N ASP A 108 16.38 -11.91 2.75
CA ASP A 108 17.76 -12.23 3.15
C ASP A 108 18.02 -13.75 3.16
N ASN A 109 17.00 -14.58 3.39
CA ASN A 109 17.19 -16.01 3.61
C ASN A 109 16.57 -16.95 2.54
N LEU A 110 15.55 -16.50 1.80
CA LEU A 110 14.85 -17.36 0.86
C LEU A 110 15.65 -17.55 -0.43
N LEU A 111 15.85 -18.80 -0.84
CA LEU A 111 16.54 -19.19 -2.10
C LEU A 111 17.93 -18.55 -2.27
N GLY A 112 18.68 -18.40 -1.19
CA GLY A 112 20.02 -17.83 -1.22
C GLY A 112 20.09 -16.31 -1.19
N GLY A 113 18.96 -15.65 -0.93
CA GLY A 113 18.86 -14.21 -0.77
C GLY A 113 18.50 -13.45 -2.05
N TRP A 114 18.02 -12.23 -1.86
CA TRP A 114 17.55 -11.31 -2.89
C TRP A 114 18.19 -9.93 -2.70
N ASP A 115 18.37 -9.20 -3.78
CA ASP A 115 18.98 -7.86 -3.73
C ASP A 115 18.02 -6.84 -3.08
N ARG A 116 16.71 -6.95 -3.33
CA ARG A 116 15.68 -6.11 -2.71
C ARG A 116 14.35 -6.86 -2.53
N VAL A 117 13.45 -6.29 -1.73
CA VAL A 117 12.08 -6.76 -1.58
C VAL A 117 11.08 -5.62 -1.79
N VAL A 118 10.02 -5.92 -2.52
CA VAL A 118 8.86 -5.05 -2.71
C VAL A 118 7.67 -5.67 -2.00
N VAL A 119 7.01 -4.89 -1.15
CA VAL A 119 5.79 -5.30 -0.44
C VAL A 119 4.61 -4.55 -1.06
N LEU A 120 3.66 -5.29 -1.61
CA LEU A 120 2.42 -4.77 -2.17
C LEU A 120 1.32 -4.89 -1.11
N GLY A 121 0.83 -3.77 -0.59
CA GLY A 121 -0.16 -3.72 0.49
C GLY A 121 -1.52 -3.18 0.03
N TRP A 122 -2.61 -3.71 0.62
CA TRP A 122 -3.98 -3.23 0.42
C TRP A 122 -4.36 -2.14 1.41
N ASN A 123 -4.04 -2.39 2.67
CA ASN A 123 -4.33 -1.51 3.79
C ASN A 123 -3.11 -1.51 4.73
N PHE A 124 -2.88 -0.41 5.40
CA PHE A 124 -1.69 -0.20 6.21
C PHE A 124 -2.04 0.14 7.64
N GLU A 125 -1.18 -0.25 8.57
CA GLU A 125 -1.25 0.22 9.96
C GLU A 125 -1.04 1.74 10.00
N PRO A 126 -1.72 2.47 10.89
CA PRO A 126 -1.54 3.92 11.02
C PRO A 126 -0.08 4.34 11.27
N SER A 127 0.70 3.49 11.95
CA SER A 127 2.12 3.71 12.26
C SER A 127 3.09 3.27 11.16
N ILE A 128 2.60 2.91 9.96
CA ILE A 128 3.45 2.35 8.89
C ILE A 128 4.60 3.29 8.50
N GLY A 129 4.37 4.58 8.49
CA GLY A 129 5.40 5.57 8.19
C GLY A 129 6.54 5.56 9.21
N GLU A 130 6.23 5.51 10.50
CA GLU A 130 7.23 5.39 11.57
C GLU A 130 7.96 4.06 11.48
N THR A 131 7.23 3.00 11.15
CA THR A 131 7.76 1.65 10.95
C THR A 131 8.81 1.60 9.83
N ILE A 132 8.51 2.17 8.67
CA ILE A 132 9.45 2.23 7.53
C ILE A 132 10.69 3.04 7.90
N THR A 133 10.49 4.18 8.54
CA THR A 133 11.58 5.05 9.00
C THR A 133 12.47 4.33 10.03
N ALA A 134 11.88 3.60 10.98
CA ALA A 134 12.62 2.86 12.00
C ALA A 134 13.40 1.67 11.43
N LEU A 135 12.87 0.98 10.42
CA LEU A 135 13.56 -0.11 9.73
C LEU A 135 14.76 0.38 8.93
N ASN A 136 14.69 1.60 8.39
CA ASN A 136 15.76 2.27 7.63
C ASN A 136 16.46 1.35 6.62
N ASP A 137 15.70 0.55 5.88
CA ASP A 137 16.23 -0.44 4.94
C ASP A 137 16.00 0.04 3.50
N SER A 138 17.06 0.47 2.84
CA SER A 138 17.04 0.97 1.45
C SER A 138 16.70 -0.11 0.41
N ARG A 139 16.74 -1.40 0.80
CA ARG A 139 16.38 -2.53 -0.06
C ARG A 139 14.91 -2.97 0.12
N LEU A 140 14.16 -2.27 0.98
CA LEU A 140 12.73 -2.47 1.18
C LEU A 140 11.94 -1.37 0.47
N GLU A 141 11.02 -1.75 -0.38
CA GLU A 141 10.06 -0.85 -1.00
C GLU A 141 8.63 -1.27 -0.64
N VAL A 142 7.79 -0.28 -0.32
CA VAL A 142 6.39 -0.54 0.03
C VAL A 142 5.49 0.21 -0.94
N LEU A 143 4.65 -0.55 -1.66
CA LEU A 143 3.74 -0.02 -2.66
C LEU A 143 2.28 -0.31 -2.30
N VAL A 144 1.42 0.59 -2.72
CA VAL A 144 -0.03 0.50 -2.51
C VAL A 144 -0.68 -0.19 -3.70
N ILE A 145 -1.45 -1.24 -3.42
CA ILE A 145 -2.33 -1.85 -4.41
C ILE A 145 -3.51 -0.91 -4.64
N PRO A 146 -3.84 -0.52 -5.88
CA PRO A 146 -4.94 0.39 -6.16
C PRO A 146 -6.25 -0.08 -5.50
N PRO A 147 -6.92 0.76 -4.71
CA PRO A 147 -8.14 0.37 -3.99
C PRO A 147 -9.31 0.03 -4.90
N ASP A 148 -9.27 0.48 -6.16
CA ASP A 148 -10.26 0.22 -7.20
C ASP A 148 -9.89 -0.97 -8.11
N LEU A 149 -8.84 -1.72 -7.79
CA LEU A 149 -8.36 -2.83 -8.61
C LEU A 149 -9.47 -3.84 -8.91
N MET A 150 -10.27 -4.21 -7.90
CA MET A 150 -11.34 -5.17 -8.07
C MET A 150 -12.47 -4.64 -8.99
N ASP A 151 -12.76 -3.35 -8.93
CA ASP A 151 -13.75 -2.74 -9.83
C ASP A 151 -13.24 -2.65 -11.27
N ARG A 152 -11.94 -2.44 -11.44
CA ARG A 152 -11.30 -2.47 -12.77
C ARG A 152 -11.33 -3.88 -13.36
N LEU A 153 -11.06 -4.91 -12.56
CA LEU A 153 -11.13 -6.31 -13.00
C LEU A 153 -12.53 -6.68 -13.50
N LYS A 154 -13.59 -6.21 -12.81
CA LYS A 154 -14.98 -6.41 -13.24
C LYS A 154 -15.28 -5.73 -14.57
N LYS A 155 -14.89 -4.45 -14.71
CA LYS A 155 -15.26 -3.61 -15.86
C LYS A 155 -14.55 -4.00 -17.14
N LYS A 156 -13.27 -4.41 -17.06
CA LYS A 156 -12.42 -4.64 -18.25
C LYS A 156 -12.40 -6.09 -18.77
N GLY A 157 -13.12 -7.01 -18.14
CA GLY A 157 -13.28 -8.38 -18.66
C GLY A 157 -12.01 -9.21 -18.66
N GLY A 158 -11.14 -9.03 -17.67
CA GLY A 158 -10.03 -9.94 -17.43
C GLY A 158 -8.68 -9.30 -17.11
N ILE A 159 -7.78 -10.11 -16.60
CA ILE A 159 -6.46 -9.71 -16.08
C ILE A 159 -5.57 -9.21 -17.23
N ASP A 160 -5.64 -9.83 -18.41
CA ASP A 160 -4.74 -9.52 -19.54
C ASP A 160 -4.92 -8.09 -20.04
N LYS A 161 -6.14 -7.57 -20.01
CA LYS A 161 -6.42 -6.17 -20.39
C LYS A 161 -5.94 -5.15 -19.38
N LEU A 162 -5.64 -5.57 -18.16
CA LEU A 162 -5.15 -4.69 -17.09
C LEU A 162 -3.63 -4.70 -16.98
N ARG A 163 -2.95 -5.66 -17.58
CA ARG A 163 -1.47 -5.69 -17.58
C ARG A 163 -0.92 -4.39 -18.17
N GLY A 164 0.03 -3.78 -17.47
CA GLY A 164 0.63 -2.51 -17.86
C GLY A 164 -0.26 -1.26 -17.66
N GLN A 165 -1.54 -1.44 -17.24
CA GLN A 165 -2.45 -0.33 -16.98
C GLN A 165 -2.70 -0.08 -15.49
N VAL A 166 -2.30 -1.02 -14.64
CA VAL A 166 -2.40 -0.89 -13.18
C VAL A 166 -1.11 -0.26 -12.66
N ARG A 167 -1.25 0.88 -12.01
CA ARG A 167 -0.13 1.54 -11.35
C ARG A 167 -0.17 1.24 -9.87
N PHE A 168 0.92 0.72 -9.36
CA PHE A 168 1.19 0.54 -7.94
C PHE A 168 1.93 1.79 -7.49
N SER A 169 1.31 2.57 -6.62
CA SER A 169 1.90 3.82 -6.14
C SER A 169 2.75 3.61 -4.91
N SER A 170 3.77 4.43 -4.75
CA SER A 170 4.52 4.50 -3.50
C SER A 170 3.61 4.89 -2.33
N LEU A 171 3.92 4.39 -1.14
CA LEU A 171 3.17 4.72 0.05
C LEU A 171 3.46 6.17 0.45
N GLN A 172 2.41 6.97 0.51
CA GLN A 172 2.47 8.33 1.02
C GLN A 172 1.97 8.35 2.45
N TYR A 173 2.67 9.02 3.33
CA TYR A 173 2.26 9.16 4.72
C TYR A 173 2.68 10.51 5.30
N LEU A 174 1.91 10.93 6.31
CA LEU A 174 2.12 12.13 7.06
C LEU A 174 2.17 11.77 8.55
N THR A 175 3.22 12.19 9.23
CA THR A 175 3.33 12.10 10.69
C THR A 175 3.23 13.49 11.31
N ILE A 176 2.45 13.62 12.35
CA ILE A 176 2.33 14.88 13.11
C ILE A 176 2.84 14.67 14.54
N HIS A 177 3.31 15.73 15.15
CA HIS A 177 3.53 15.75 16.60
C HIS A 177 2.18 15.64 17.33
N PRO A 178 2.17 15.24 18.61
CA PRO A 178 0.96 15.35 19.43
C PRO A 178 0.37 16.75 19.32
N ILE A 179 -0.94 16.82 19.09
CA ILE A 179 -1.64 18.11 18.96
C ILE A 179 -1.58 18.82 20.30
N ALA A 180 -1.00 20.02 20.33
CA ALA A 180 -0.99 20.87 21.50
C ALA A 180 -2.26 21.71 21.54
N VAL A 181 -2.92 21.72 22.70
CA VAL A 181 -4.10 22.55 22.96
C VAL A 181 -3.72 23.59 23.99
N SER A 182 -4.00 24.86 23.71
CA SER A 182 -3.85 25.96 24.67
C SER A 182 -5.15 26.76 24.72
N THR A 183 -5.66 26.95 25.95
CA THR A 183 -6.86 27.76 26.19
C THR A 183 -6.45 29.12 26.72
N LYS A 184 -6.88 30.17 26.08
CA LYS A 184 -6.69 31.54 26.48
C LYS A 184 -7.97 32.35 26.26
N ASP A 185 -8.43 33.08 27.28
CA ASP A 185 -9.60 33.96 27.21
C ASP A 185 -10.85 33.25 26.62
N ASP A 186 -11.15 32.05 27.12
CA ASP A 186 -12.27 31.17 26.66
C ASP A 186 -12.18 30.72 25.19
N THR A 187 -10.98 30.84 24.60
CA THR A 187 -10.69 30.42 23.22
C THR A 187 -9.66 29.30 23.23
N ASP A 188 -9.99 28.16 22.58
CA ASP A 188 -9.07 27.05 22.40
C ASP A 188 -8.26 27.22 21.14
N SER A 189 -6.94 27.21 21.26
CA SER A 189 -6.00 27.19 20.14
C SER A 189 -5.42 25.80 19.98
N LEU A 190 -5.58 25.20 18.79
CA LEU A 190 -5.03 23.91 18.42
C LEU A 190 -3.78 24.11 17.55
N THR A 191 -2.65 23.64 18.02
CA THR A 191 -1.40 23.68 17.24
C THR A 191 -1.13 22.28 16.69
N VAL A 192 -1.12 22.17 15.36
CA VAL A 192 -0.74 20.94 14.62
C VAL A 192 0.61 21.16 13.98
N GLN A 193 1.61 20.41 14.44
CA GLN A 193 2.97 20.48 13.93
C GLN A 193 3.29 19.24 13.10
N LEU A 194 3.75 19.41 11.87
CA LEU A 194 4.20 18.32 11.02
C LEU A 194 5.55 17.79 11.54
N LYS A 195 5.63 16.47 11.74
CA LYS A 195 6.87 15.79 12.13
C LYS A 195 7.62 15.30 10.91
N ASN A 196 6.90 14.63 10.00
CA ASN A 196 7.46 14.10 8.77
C ASN A 196 6.36 13.92 7.73
N TYR A 197 6.70 14.09 6.47
CA TYR A 197 5.85 13.69 5.36
C TYR A 197 6.72 13.02 4.29
N VAL A 198 6.18 12.00 3.65
CA VAL A 198 6.83 11.33 2.53
C VAL A 198 5.87 11.34 1.36
N LEU A 199 6.28 12.06 0.33
CA LEU A 199 5.65 12.04 -0.97
C LEU A 199 6.60 11.24 -1.87
N LEU A 200 6.31 9.96 -2.03
CA LEU A 200 7.08 9.10 -2.91
C LEU A 200 6.36 9.03 -4.25
N SER A 201 6.69 9.93 -5.14
CA SER A 201 6.35 9.79 -6.54
C SER A 201 7.60 9.99 -7.37
N PRO A 202 8.02 9.00 -8.16
CA PRO A 202 9.08 9.20 -9.14
C PRO A 202 8.69 10.16 -10.26
N GLU A 203 7.43 10.59 -10.34
CA GLU A 203 6.92 11.56 -11.31
C GLU A 203 6.88 13.00 -10.74
N LEU A 204 7.42 13.22 -9.54
CA LEU A 204 7.41 14.54 -8.88
C LEU A 204 8.37 15.57 -9.50
N ASP A 205 9.21 15.19 -10.45
CA ASP A 205 9.95 16.17 -11.26
C ASP A 205 9.03 17.13 -12.03
N THR A 206 7.75 16.77 -12.18
CA THR A 206 6.73 17.66 -12.77
C THR A 206 5.99 18.55 -11.75
N LEU A 207 6.21 18.34 -10.45
CA LEU A 207 5.57 19.15 -9.39
C LEU A 207 6.46 20.31 -8.88
N GLN A 208 7.62 20.54 -9.47
CA GLN A 208 8.37 21.79 -9.20
C GLN A 208 7.54 23.07 -9.50
N GLY A 209 6.51 22.97 -10.33
CA GLY A 209 5.56 24.07 -10.57
C GLY A 209 4.52 24.31 -9.47
N TRP A 210 4.40 23.42 -8.48
CA TRP A 210 3.40 23.58 -7.41
C TRP A 210 3.92 24.30 -6.16
N SER A 211 5.25 24.36 -5.98
CA SER A 211 5.87 25.12 -4.88
C SER A 211 5.85 26.64 -5.12
N GLU A 212 5.58 27.08 -6.34
CA GLU A 212 5.45 28.51 -6.68
C GLU A 212 4.00 29.03 -6.63
N ALA A 213 3.02 28.13 -6.38
CA ALA A 213 1.60 28.46 -6.36
C ALA A 213 0.96 28.51 -4.95
N LEU A 214 1.75 28.36 -3.89
CA LEU A 214 1.40 28.54 -2.48
C LEU A 214 2.23 29.66 -1.89
#